data_fcb1d94849d072b92e75da37177deb05
#
_entry.id   fcb1d94849d072b92e75da37177deb05
#
_cell.length_a   1.000
_cell.length_b   1.000
_cell.length_c   1.000
_cell.angle_alpha   90.00
_cell.angle_beta   90.00
_cell.angle_gamma   90.00
#
_symmetry.space_group_name_H-M   'P 1'
#
loop_
_entity.id
_entity.type
_entity.pdbx_description
1 polymer ?
#
loop_
_entity_poly.entity_id
_entity_poly.type
_entity_poly.pdbx_seq_one_letter_code
_entity_poly.pdbx_strand_id
1 'polypeptide(L)'
;METVTGGRKKAVKNSWRPFDYPTISLEEIEEHIKQADSLTGENAIMFIWTIDKYLFEAQQIAEKYGYKLHARMIWNKVTGIPAAFTVRYGHEYLLYMYKGKFTPVATEERGKIHTVFTEKVKRHSQKPEIAYQIIERLYPNLKKLEMYARLPRDGWDCWGNDPSIQGD
;
A
#
# COMPACT_ATOMS: atom_id res chain seq x y z
N MET A 1 10.18 -62.45 -1.37
CA MET A 1 8.94 -61.69 -1.55
C MET A 1 8.92 -60.58 -0.53
N GLU A 2 9.40 -59.38 -0.89
CA GLU A 2 9.41 -58.23 0.00
C GLU A 2 8.27 -57.32 -0.38
N THR A 3 7.39 -57.03 0.58
CA THR A 3 6.23 -56.16 0.43
C THR A 3 6.68 -54.68 0.59
N VAL A 4 6.61 -53.94 -0.49
CA VAL A 4 6.85 -52.47 -0.47
C VAL A 4 5.60 -51.78 0.13
N THR A 5 5.74 -51.29 1.34
CA THR A 5 4.74 -50.45 2.00
C THR A 5 4.75 -49.05 1.41
N GLY A 6 3.73 -48.73 0.62
CA GLY A 6 3.52 -47.40 0.06
C GLY A 6 3.27 -46.35 1.14
N GLY A 7 4.21 -45.43 1.32
CA GLY A 7 4.03 -44.25 2.19
C GLY A 7 2.93 -43.32 1.65
N ARG A 8 1.86 -43.13 2.41
CA ARG A 8 0.83 -42.13 2.13
C ARG A 8 1.45 -40.73 2.16
N LYS A 9 1.54 -40.06 1.01
CA LYS A 9 1.86 -38.65 0.93
C LYS A 9 0.76 -37.87 1.68
N LYS A 10 1.12 -37.22 2.78
CA LYS A 10 0.23 -36.27 3.46
C LYS A 10 -0.12 -35.16 2.47
N ALA A 11 -1.41 -35.02 2.16
CA ALA A 11 -1.90 -33.90 1.38
C ALA A 11 -1.53 -32.59 2.10
N VAL A 12 -0.83 -31.72 1.41
CA VAL A 12 -0.54 -30.37 1.90
C VAL A 12 -1.90 -29.66 1.98
N LYS A 13 -2.39 -29.44 3.20
CA LYS A 13 -3.57 -28.59 3.42
C LYS A 13 -3.23 -27.21 2.89
N ASN A 14 -3.88 -26.81 1.81
CA ASN A 14 -3.87 -25.44 1.33
C ASN A 14 -4.44 -24.56 2.44
N SER A 15 -3.58 -23.93 3.21
CA SER A 15 -3.97 -22.99 4.28
C SER A 15 -4.26 -21.62 3.65
N TRP A 16 -5.25 -21.56 2.77
CA TRP A 16 -5.88 -20.29 2.44
C TRP A 16 -6.61 -19.83 3.68
N ARG A 17 -6.02 -18.94 4.47
CA ARG A 17 -6.75 -18.21 5.49
C ARG A 17 -7.47 -17.06 4.81
N PRO A 18 -8.79 -16.89 5.02
CA PRO A 18 -9.47 -15.67 4.59
C PRO A 18 -8.76 -14.47 5.22
N PHE A 19 -8.80 -13.34 4.55
CA PHE A 19 -8.31 -12.10 5.13
C PHE A 19 -9.10 -11.80 6.42
N ASP A 20 -8.41 -11.38 7.48
CA ASP A 20 -9.04 -11.02 8.76
C ASP A 20 -9.81 -9.67 8.68
N TYR A 21 -9.97 -9.12 7.48
CA TYR A 21 -10.65 -7.85 7.21
C TYR A 21 -11.45 -7.94 5.89
N PRO A 22 -12.55 -7.17 5.75
CA PRO A 22 -13.35 -7.15 4.55
C PRO A 22 -12.51 -6.63 3.36
N THR A 23 -12.65 -7.30 2.22
CA THR A 23 -12.13 -6.82 0.95
C THR A 23 -13.21 -6.02 0.25
N ILE A 24 -12.82 -4.98 -0.48
CA ILE A 24 -13.71 -4.12 -1.26
C ILE A 24 -13.37 -4.21 -2.74
N SER A 25 -14.32 -3.89 -3.61
CA SER A 25 -14.14 -3.89 -5.06
C SER A 25 -13.32 -2.68 -5.53
N LEU A 26 -12.84 -2.74 -6.78
CA LEU A 26 -12.14 -1.59 -7.38
C LEU A 26 -13.09 -0.39 -7.55
N GLU A 27 -14.36 -0.63 -7.81
CA GLU A 27 -15.40 0.40 -7.92
C GLU A 27 -15.61 1.12 -6.58
N GLU A 28 -15.64 0.37 -5.48
CA GLU A 28 -15.72 0.95 -4.13
C GLU A 28 -14.47 1.75 -3.79
N ILE A 29 -13.27 1.25 -4.16
CA ILE A 29 -12.01 1.99 -3.99
C ILE A 29 -12.04 3.29 -4.79
N GLU A 30 -12.53 3.25 -6.04
CA GLU A 30 -12.64 4.45 -6.88
C GLU A 30 -13.57 5.48 -6.25
N GLU A 31 -14.74 5.08 -5.73
CA GLU A 31 -15.67 6.00 -5.07
C GLU A 31 -15.05 6.61 -3.80
N HIS A 32 -14.31 5.83 -3.02
CA HIS A 32 -13.60 6.35 -1.86
C HIS A 32 -12.48 7.33 -2.23
N ILE A 33 -11.74 7.08 -3.31
CA ILE A 33 -10.74 8.02 -3.83
C ILE A 33 -11.41 9.32 -4.27
N LYS A 34 -12.55 9.25 -4.95
CA LYS A 34 -13.34 10.42 -5.35
C LYS A 34 -13.79 11.23 -4.13
N GLN A 35 -14.27 10.58 -3.07
CA GLN A 35 -14.64 11.26 -1.83
C GLN A 35 -13.42 11.93 -1.19
N ALA A 36 -12.28 11.25 -1.08
CA ALA A 36 -11.06 11.83 -0.55
C ALA A 36 -10.55 12.99 -1.42
N ASP A 37 -10.64 12.87 -2.74
CA ASP A 37 -10.24 13.92 -3.67
C ASP A 37 -11.08 15.21 -3.48
N SER A 38 -12.36 15.09 -3.14
CA SER A 38 -13.22 16.25 -2.84
C SER A 38 -12.76 17.05 -1.63
N LEU A 39 -11.95 16.46 -0.75
CA LEU A 39 -11.36 17.12 0.42
C LEU A 39 -10.01 17.78 0.11
N THR A 40 -9.44 17.53 -1.08
CA THR A 40 -8.15 18.10 -1.48
C THR A 40 -8.31 19.42 -2.20
N GLY A 41 -7.25 20.26 -2.18
CA GLY A 41 -7.19 21.47 -3.00
C GLY A 41 -6.84 21.17 -4.46
N GLU A 42 -6.63 22.24 -5.25
CA GLU A 42 -6.21 22.15 -6.65
C GLU A 42 -4.86 21.40 -6.80
N ASN A 43 -3.98 21.58 -5.82
CA ASN A 43 -2.67 20.91 -5.78
C ASN A 43 -2.69 19.89 -4.66
N ALA A 44 -2.47 18.64 -5.00
CA ALA A 44 -2.47 17.55 -4.04
C ALA A 44 -1.43 16.49 -4.39
N ILE A 45 -0.96 15.79 -3.37
CA ILE A 45 -0.08 14.63 -3.48
C ILE A 45 -0.86 13.40 -3.04
N MET A 46 -0.70 12.32 -3.76
CA MET A 46 -1.33 11.03 -3.45
C MET A 46 -0.28 9.93 -3.47
N PHE A 47 -0.29 9.09 -2.46
CA PHE A 47 0.48 7.87 -2.40
C PHE A 47 -0.48 6.67 -2.38
N ILE A 48 -0.35 5.77 -3.36
CA ILE A 48 -1.25 4.61 -3.49
C ILE A 48 -0.44 3.32 -3.38
N TRP A 49 -0.77 2.50 -2.38
CA TRP A 49 -0.26 1.14 -2.30
C TRP A 49 -0.95 0.23 -3.31
N THR A 50 -0.17 -0.53 -4.03
CA THR A 50 -0.69 -1.54 -4.95
C THR A 50 0.27 -2.72 -5.09
N ILE A 51 -0.25 -3.83 -5.56
CA ILE A 51 0.52 -5.01 -5.97
C ILE A 51 0.60 -5.06 -7.49
N ASP A 52 1.50 -5.88 -8.01
CA ASP A 52 1.75 -6.03 -9.45
C ASP A 52 0.45 -6.26 -10.26
N LYS A 53 -0.43 -7.11 -9.74
CA LYS A 53 -1.72 -7.44 -10.39
C LYS A 53 -2.61 -6.22 -10.67
N TYR A 54 -2.58 -5.21 -9.82
CA TYR A 54 -3.45 -4.03 -9.91
C TYR A 54 -2.68 -2.73 -10.14
N LEU A 55 -1.44 -2.83 -10.64
CA LEU A 55 -0.55 -1.68 -10.80
C LEU A 55 -1.12 -0.64 -11.78
N PHE A 56 -1.65 -1.10 -12.90
CA PHE A 56 -2.20 -0.23 -13.94
C PHE A 56 -3.57 0.32 -13.55
N GLU A 57 -4.43 -0.51 -12.97
CA GLU A 57 -5.75 -0.09 -12.50
C GLU A 57 -5.64 0.98 -11.41
N ALA A 58 -4.75 0.79 -10.44
CA ALA A 58 -4.53 1.78 -9.39
C ALA A 58 -4.07 3.13 -9.95
N GLN A 59 -3.17 3.13 -10.93
CA GLN A 59 -2.75 4.35 -11.61
C GLN A 59 -3.89 4.99 -12.39
N GLN A 60 -4.62 4.22 -13.20
CA GLN A 60 -5.74 4.71 -14.02
C GLN A 60 -6.86 5.31 -13.18
N ILE A 61 -7.19 4.70 -12.04
CA ILE A 61 -8.20 5.25 -11.11
C ILE A 61 -7.78 6.66 -10.65
N ALA A 62 -6.54 6.84 -10.22
CA ALA A 62 -6.07 8.16 -9.80
C ALA A 62 -6.03 9.18 -10.96
N GLU A 63 -5.66 8.75 -12.16
CA GLU A 63 -5.61 9.60 -13.36
C GLU A 63 -6.98 10.17 -13.75
N LYS A 64 -8.08 9.44 -13.48
CA LYS A 64 -9.45 9.93 -13.69
C LYS A 64 -9.75 11.19 -12.86
N TYR A 65 -9.10 11.37 -11.71
CA TYR A 65 -9.24 12.52 -10.81
C TYR A 65 -8.13 13.56 -11.00
N GLY A 66 -7.43 13.52 -12.14
CA GLY A 66 -6.43 14.51 -12.53
C GLY A 66 -5.05 14.31 -11.93
N TYR A 67 -4.82 13.19 -11.24
CA TYR A 67 -3.48 12.87 -10.74
C TYR A 67 -2.59 12.37 -11.86
N LYS A 68 -1.31 12.71 -11.78
CA LYS A 68 -0.25 12.31 -12.71
C LYS A 68 0.80 11.51 -11.96
N LEU A 69 1.29 10.45 -12.55
CA LEU A 69 2.35 9.66 -11.96
C LEU A 69 3.66 10.46 -11.93
N HIS A 70 4.25 10.59 -10.74
CA HIS A 70 5.58 11.15 -10.55
C HIS A 70 6.64 10.05 -10.48
N ALA A 71 6.44 9.05 -9.62
CA ALA A 71 7.36 7.93 -9.47
C ALA A 71 6.63 6.66 -9.00
N ARG A 72 7.20 5.51 -9.33
CA ARG A 72 6.84 4.23 -8.72
C ARG A 72 7.92 3.89 -7.70
N MET A 73 7.51 3.85 -6.43
CA MET A 73 8.39 3.43 -5.35
C MET A 73 8.14 1.95 -5.06
N ILE A 74 9.15 1.25 -4.59
CA ILE A 74 9.12 -0.19 -4.37
C ILE A 74 9.50 -0.50 -2.93
N TRP A 75 8.59 -1.13 -2.21
CA TRP A 75 8.89 -1.73 -0.93
C TRP A 75 9.39 -3.16 -1.13
N ASN A 76 10.67 -3.39 -0.87
CA ASN A 76 11.24 -4.72 -0.77
C ASN A 76 10.92 -5.32 0.62
N LYS A 77 10.09 -6.35 0.64
CA LYS A 77 9.55 -6.94 1.88
C LYS A 77 10.55 -7.76 2.68
N VAL A 78 11.55 -8.35 2.04
CA VAL A 78 12.54 -9.28 2.63
C VAL A 78 11.91 -10.55 3.21
N THR A 79 10.84 -10.43 3.97
CA THR A 79 10.11 -11.52 4.65
C THR A 79 8.61 -11.47 4.30
N GLY A 80 7.86 -12.47 4.72
CA GLY A 80 6.40 -12.52 4.46
C GLY A 80 6.04 -12.66 3.00
N ILE A 81 6.95 -13.20 2.18
CA ILE A 81 6.75 -13.38 0.74
C ILE A 81 5.90 -14.64 0.52
N PRO A 82 4.69 -14.52 -0.07
CA PRO A 82 3.82 -15.66 -0.28
C PRO A 82 4.49 -16.74 -1.13
N ALA A 83 4.15 -17.99 -0.87
CA ALA A 83 4.54 -19.08 -1.75
C ALA A 83 3.87 -18.92 -3.12
N ALA A 84 4.59 -19.24 -4.18
CA ALA A 84 4.07 -19.23 -5.54
C ALA A 84 4.63 -20.41 -6.34
N PHE A 85 3.90 -20.81 -7.37
CA PHE A 85 4.30 -21.93 -8.23
C PHE A 85 5.47 -21.57 -9.14
N THR A 86 5.55 -20.33 -9.62
CA THR A 86 6.58 -19.87 -10.57
C THR A 86 7.55 -18.87 -9.91
N VAL A 87 7.13 -17.62 -9.77
CA VAL A 87 7.91 -16.55 -9.17
C VAL A 87 7.21 -15.97 -7.95
N ARG A 88 7.97 -15.52 -6.97
CA ARG A 88 7.45 -14.98 -5.72
C ARG A 88 7.56 -13.46 -5.73
N TYR A 89 6.44 -12.79 -5.53
CA TYR A 89 6.39 -11.31 -5.45
C TYR A 89 6.90 -10.83 -4.09
N GLY A 90 8.17 -10.47 -4.02
CA GLY A 90 8.84 -10.00 -2.81
C GLY A 90 8.66 -8.52 -2.51
N HIS A 91 7.80 -7.82 -3.27
CA HIS A 91 7.65 -6.38 -3.16
C HIS A 91 6.19 -5.94 -3.33
N GLU A 92 5.92 -4.71 -2.93
CA GLU A 92 4.72 -3.94 -3.28
C GLU A 92 5.13 -2.59 -3.85
N TYR A 93 4.24 -1.96 -4.59
CA TYR A 93 4.44 -0.64 -5.14
C TYR A 93 3.75 0.42 -4.29
N LEU A 94 4.40 1.57 -4.17
CA LEU A 94 3.83 2.81 -3.67
C LEU A 94 3.87 3.82 -4.81
N LEU A 95 2.73 4.07 -5.45
CA LEU A 95 2.62 5.05 -6.52
C LEU A 95 2.66 6.44 -5.90
N TYR A 96 3.63 7.25 -6.30
CA TYR A 96 3.75 8.63 -5.92
C TYR A 96 3.18 9.49 -7.04
N MET A 97 2.05 10.14 -6.78
CA MET A 97 1.26 10.88 -7.77
C MET A 97 0.99 12.29 -7.29
N TYR A 98 0.70 13.20 -8.21
CA TYR A 98 0.34 14.58 -7.90
C TYR A 98 -0.77 15.09 -8.81
N LYS A 99 -1.57 16.03 -8.30
CA LYS A 99 -2.60 16.78 -9.03
C LYS A 99 -2.25 18.25 -9.05
N GLY A 100 -2.62 18.94 -10.15
CA GLY A 100 -2.34 20.35 -10.32
C GLY A 100 -0.86 20.66 -10.52
N LYS A 101 -0.36 21.66 -9.79
CA LYS A 101 1.06 21.98 -9.70
C LYS A 101 1.76 20.99 -8.78
N PHE A 102 2.89 20.45 -9.19
CA PHE A 102 3.69 19.59 -8.32
C PHE A 102 4.12 20.36 -7.06
N THR A 103 3.70 19.90 -5.91
CA THR A 103 4.08 20.49 -4.63
C THR A 103 5.54 20.16 -4.32
N PRO A 104 6.40 21.17 -4.15
CA PRO A 104 7.81 20.93 -3.86
C PRO A 104 7.99 20.14 -2.56
N VAL A 105 8.90 19.18 -2.59
CA VAL A 105 9.33 18.47 -1.37
C VAL A 105 10.20 19.38 -0.51
N ALA A 106 10.33 19.06 0.78
CA ALA A 106 11.23 19.74 1.69
C ALA A 106 12.64 19.87 1.09
N THR A 107 13.22 21.06 1.15
CA THR A 107 14.48 21.37 0.46
C THR A 107 15.61 20.45 0.91
N GLU A 108 15.67 20.15 2.20
CA GLU A 108 16.63 19.25 2.81
C GLU A 108 16.53 17.81 2.37
N GLU A 109 15.38 17.39 1.80
CA GLU A 109 15.14 16.02 1.35
C GLU A 109 15.31 15.81 -0.16
N ARG A 110 15.56 16.90 -0.92
CA ARG A 110 15.70 16.81 -2.37
C ARG A 110 16.85 15.88 -2.77
N GLY A 111 16.53 14.88 -3.59
CA GLY A 111 17.51 13.92 -4.11
C GLY A 111 18.02 12.89 -3.11
N LYS A 112 17.50 12.85 -1.87
CA LYS A 112 17.98 11.93 -0.83
C LYS A 112 17.14 10.66 -0.71
N ILE A 113 15.88 10.67 -1.16
CA ILE A 113 14.98 9.53 -1.07
C ILE A 113 15.14 8.66 -2.32
N HIS A 114 15.40 7.38 -2.11
CA HIS A 114 15.45 6.39 -3.18
C HIS A 114 14.07 5.80 -3.45
N THR A 115 13.82 5.41 -4.69
CA THR A 115 12.56 4.76 -5.08
C THR A 115 12.43 3.32 -4.58
N VAL A 116 13.52 2.70 -4.14
CA VAL A 116 13.49 1.35 -3.53
C VAL A 116 13.88 1.48 -2.07
N PHE A 117 13.02 0.98 -1.20
CA PHE A 117 13.28 0.92 0.24
C PHE A 117 12.96 -0.47 0.79
N THR A 118 13.60 -0.83 1.87
CA THR A 118 13.57 -2.17 2.44
C THR A 118 13.15 -2.13 3.89
N GLU A 119 12.10 -2.88 4.22
CA GLU A 119 11.69 -3.12 5.60
C GLU A 119 11.02 -4.49 5.67
N LYS A 120 11.30 -5.26 6.74
CA LYS A 120 10.65 -6.56 6.98
C LYS A 120 9.17 -6.37 7.29
N VAL A 121 8.33 -7.26 6.78
CA VAL A 121 6.93 -7.31 7.16
C VAL A 121 6.80 -7.59 8.67
N LYS A 122 6.10 -6.72 9.41
CA LYS A 122 5.86 -6.88 10.86
C LYS A 122 4.60 -7.69 11.12
N ARG A 123 3.46 -7.27 10.55
CA ARG A 123 2.17 -7.95 10.64
C ARG A 123 1.58 -8.12 9.24
N HIS A 124 0.68 -9.08 9.08
CA HIS A 124 -0.01 -9.27 7.80
C HIS A 124 -0.68 -7.98 7.34
N SER A 125 -0.40 -7.58 6.11
CA SER A 125 -0.91 -6.36 5.44
C SER A 125 -0.54 -5.02 6.10
N GLN A 126 0.27 -4.99 7.16
CA GLN A 126 0.79 -3.74 7.71
C GLN A 126 1.79 -3.13 6.74
N LYS A 127 1.62 -1.85 6.43
CA LYS A 127 2.58 -1.11 5.60
C LYS A 127 3.84 -0.76 6.39
N PRO A 128 5.00 -0.64 5.74
CA PRO A 128 6.27 -0.42 6.41
C PRO A 128 6.35 0.99 7.01
N GLU A 129 6.93 1.09 8.19
CA GLU A 129 7.10 2.36 8.90
C GLU A 129 7.95 3.37 8.11
N ILE A 130 8.96 2.86 7.39
CA ILE A 130 9.83 3.69 6.55
C ILE A 130 9.04 4.47 5.48
N ALA A 131 7.92 3.95 4.98
CA ALA A 131 7.11 4.67 3.98
C ALA A 131 6.44 5.90 4.58
N TYR A 132 5.91 5.80 5.81
CA TYR A 132 5.36 6.96 6.52
C TYR A 132 6.44 8.00 6.78
N GLN A 133 7.60 7.58 7.27
CA GLN A 133 8.74 8.47 7.50
C GLN A 133 9.20 9.18 6.22
N ILE A 134 9.22 8.48 5.08
CA ILE A 134 9.53 9.08 3.78
C ILE A 134 8.51 10.19 3.44
N ILE A 135 7.21 9.92 3.57
CA ILE A 135 6.16 10.90 3.27
C ILE A 135 6.24 12.09 4.21
N GLU A 136 6.45 11.87 5.50
CA GLU A 136 6.59 12.91 6.51
C GLU A 136 7.80 13.81 6.27
N ARG A 137 8.92 13.23 5.87
CA ARG A 137 10.14 13.97 5.51
C ARG A 137 9.98 14.77 4.22
N LEU A 138 9.33 14.19 3.21
CA LEU A 138 9.07 14.90 1.94
C LEU A 138 8.11 16.07 2.13
N TYR A 139 7.09 15.89 2.98
CA TYR A 139 5.99 16.84 3.16
C TYR A 139 5.67 17.11 4.63
N PRO A 140 6.59 17.68 5.41
CA PRO A 140 6.40 17.86 6.87
C PRO A 140 5.19 18.76 7.21
N ASN A 141 4.89 19.72 6.37
CA ASN A 141 3.89 20.77 6.63
C ASN A 141 2.54 20.54 5.95
N LEU A 142 2.38 19.49 5.16
CA LEU A 142 1.08 19.18 4.54
C LEU A 142 0.20 18.41 5.51
N LYS A 143 -1.11 18.71 5.48
CA LYS A 143 -2.12 17.84 6.09
C LYS A 143 -2.09 16.50 5.39
N LYS A 144 -2.23 15.43 6.15
CA LYS A 144 -2.13 14.05 5.67
C LYS A 144 -3.39 13.30 6.06
N LEU A 145 -3.96 12.56 5.11
CA LEU A 145 -5.05 11.64 5.33
C LEU A 145 -4.60 10.23 4.93
N GLU A 146 -4.71 9.28 5.85
CA GLU A 146 -4.56 7.87 5.55
C GLU A 146 -5.92 7.20 5.37
N MET A 147 -6.17 6.70 4.17
CA MET A 147 -7.36 5.90 3.89
C MET A 147 -7.07 4.42 4.22
N TYR A 148 -8.07 3.74 4.77
CA TYR A 148 -7.96 2.34 5.22
C TYR A 148 -6.92 2.15 6.32
N ALA A 149 -6.72 3.20 7.13
CA ALA A 149 -5.84 3.15 8.27
C ALA A 149 -6.26 2.03 9.23
N ARG A 150 -5.27 1.37 9.81
CA ARG A 150 -5.48 0.32 10.82
C ARG A 150 -5.19 0.79 12.23
N LEU A 151 -4.36 1.81 12.35
CA LEU A 151 -3.98 2.43 13.61
C LEU A 151 -3.88 3.93 13.38
N PRO A 152 -4.33 4.75 14.34
CA PRO A 152 -4.13 6.20 14.26
C PRO A 152 -2.64 6.51 14.28
N ARG A 153 -2.27 7.60 13.59
CA ARG A 153 -0.90 8.11 13.52
C ARG A 153 -0.89 9.61 13.81
N ASP A 154 -0.02 10.05 14.70
CA ASP A 154 0.12 11.46 15.05
C ASP A 154 0.43 12.31 13.80
N GLY A 155 -0.31 13.41 13.65
CA GLY A 155 -0.19 14.31 12.50
C GLY A 155 -0.85 13.83 11.21
N TRP A 156 -1.63 12.74 11.28
CA TRP A 156 -2.43 12.22 10.17
C TRP A 156 -3.89 12.14 10.57
N ASP A 157 -4.77 12.60 9.68
CA ASP A 157 -6.16 12.22 9.73
C ASP A 157 -6.29 10.78 9.22
N CYS A 158 -7.17 10.00 9.83
CA CYS A 158 -7.35 8.59 9.51
C CYS A 158 -8.79 8.30 9.12
N TRP A 159 -8.96 7.51 8.08
CA TRP A 159 -10.24 6.94 7.70
C TRP A 159 -10.05 5.44 7.42
N GLY A 160 -10.84 4.60 8.04
CA GLY A 160 -10.70 3.16 7.88
C GLY A 160 -11.87 2.38 8.47
N ASN A 161 -11.90 1.07 8.20
CA ASN A 161 -12.92 0.14 8.68
C ASN A 161 -12.53 -0.57 9.99
N ASP A 162 -11.39 -0.23 10.59
CA ASP A 162 -11.01 -0.81 11.87
C ASP A 162 -11.82 -0.15 12.99
N PRO A 163 -12.55 -0.93 13.82
CA PRO A 163 -13.33 -0.40 14.94
C PRO A 163 -12.52 0.43 15.93
N SER A 164 -11.20 0.20 16.02
CA SER A 164 -10.30 0.98 16.90
C SER A 164 -10.02 2.40 16.38
N ILE A 165 -10.39 2.70 15.13
CA ILE A 165 -10.16 3.99 14.47
C ILE A 165 -11.46 4.79 14.38
N GLN A 166 -12.61 4.15 14.51
CA GLN A 166 -13.89 4.82 14.62
C GLN A 166 -13.97 5.42 16.03
N GLY A 167 -13.56 6.69 16.12
CA GLY A 167 -13.69 7.44 17.37
C GLY A 167 -15.13 7.48 17.86
N ASP A 168 -15.28 7.52 19.17
CA ASP A 168 -16.52 7.69 19.91
C ASP A 168 -17.34 8.92 19.46
#